data_30832272f136374626cdf0cfdb4ae414
#
_entry.id   30832272f136374626cdf0cfdb4ae414
#
_cell.length_a   1.000
_cell.length_b   1.000
_cell.length_c   1.000
_cell.angle_alpha   90.00
_cell.angle_beta   90.00
_cell.angle_gamma   90.00
#
_symmetry.space_group_name_H-M   'P 1'
#
loop_
_entity.id
_entity.type
_entity.pdbx_description
1 polymer ?
#
loop_
_entity_poly.entity_id
_entity_poly.type
_entity_poly.pdbx_seq_one_letter_code
_entity_poly.pdbx_strand_id
1 'polypeptide(L)' 'QLTYLNLNNNKLTDVKGLEKLTQLTYLELLDNKLTDVKGLEKLKQLKYLRLSGNPALTQAQIDELQKALPKCKITSNPTK' A
#
# COMPACT_ATOMS: atom_id res chain seq x y z
N GLN A 1 -1.02 8.04 18.50
CA GLN A 1 -0.53 7.07 17.52
C GLN A 1 -1.34 7.13 16.24
N LEU A 2 -0.64 7.09 15.13
CA LEU A 2 -1.26 7.25 13.83
C LEU A 2 -1.84 5.91 13.37
N THR A 3 -3.17 5.88 13.13
CA THR A 3 -3.82 4.67 12.65
C THR A 3 -4.39 4.82 11.24
N TYR A 4 -4.58 6.04 10.78
CA TYR A 4 -5.10 6.35 9.45
C TYR A 4 -4.16 7.35 8.78
N LEU A 5 -3.77 7.06 7.55
CA LEU A 5 -2.90 7.97 6.82
C LEU A 5 -3.36 8.04 5.36
N ASN A 6 -3.57 9.25 4.88
CA ASN A 6 -3.96 9.51 3.51
C ASN A 6 -2.84 10.26 2.80
N LEU A 7 -2.21 9.61 1.84
CA LEU A 7 -1.13 10.20 1.04
C LEU A 7 -1.49 10.20 -0.44
N ASN A 8 -2.76 10.30 -0.75
CA ASN A 8 -3.21 10.34 -2.14
C ASN A 8 -2.62 11.52 -2.89
N ASN A 9 -2.31 11.33 -4.16
CA ASN A 9 -1.88 12.39 -5.08
C ASN A 9 -0.60 13.11 -4.64
N ASN A 10 0.40 12.37 -4.18
CA ASN A 10 1.64 12.96 -3.71
C ASN A 10 2.87 12.64 -4.56
N LYS A 11 2.68 11.98 -5.69
CA LYS A 11 3.78 11.63 -6.60
C LYS A 11 4.85 10.77 -5.94
N LEU A 12 4.47 10.00 -4.94
CA LEU A 12 5.39 9.11 -4.25
C LEU A 12 5.84 7.98 -5.16
N THR A 13 7.11 7.65 -5.11
CA THR A 13 7.67 6.56 -5.90
C THR A 13 7.95 5.31 -5.06
N ASP A 14 8.06 5.48 -3.75
CA ASP A 14 8.26 4.33 -2.86
C ASP A 14 7.57 4.60 -1.52
N VAL A 15 7.63 3.60 -0.65
CA VAL A 15 6.98 3.69 0.66
C VAL A 15 7.99 3.74 1.80
N LYS A 16 9.20 4.18 1.48
CA LYS A 16 10.28 4.22 2.45
C LYS A 16 9.88 5.09 3.64
N GLY A 17 10.08 4.56 4.82
CA GLY A 17 9.69 5.24 6.04
C GLY A 17 8.30 4.90 6.52
N LEU A 18 7.39 4.52 5.63
CA LEU A 18 6.03 4.14 6.04
C LEU A 18 6.03 2.83 6.81
N GLU A 19 7.00 1.96 6.55
CA GLU A 19 7.07 0.67 7.23
C GLU A 19 7.28 0.78 8.73
N LYS A 20 7.64 1.98 9.20
CA LYS A 20 7.82 2.21 10.64
C LYS A 20 6.51 2.53 11.35
N LEU A 21 5.46 2.82 10.58
CA LEU A 21 4.16 3.21 11.14
C LEU A 21 3.33 1.96 11.42
N THR A 22 3.81 1.12 12.31
CA THR A 22 3.25 -0.20 12.54
C THR A 22 1.86 -0.20 13.16
N GLN A 23 1.38 0.94 13.61
CA GLN A 23 0.04 1.08 14.18
C GLN A 23 -1.03 1.37 13.13
N LEU A 24 -0.63 1.59 11.88
CA LEU A 24 -1.59 1.91 10.82
C LEU A 24 -2.57 0.76 10.61
N THR A 25 -3.84 1.11 10.53
CA THR A 25 -4.89 0.17 10.17
C THR A 25 -5.51 0.51 8.82
N TYR A 26 -5.35 1.76 8.37
CA TYR A 26 -5.92 2.23 7.11
C TYR A 26 -4.89 3.12 6.42
N LEU A 27 -4.54 2.79 5.19
CA LEU A 27 -3.55 3.56 4.43
C LEU A 27 -4.04 3.78 3.01
N GLU A 28 -4.06 5.03 2.57
CA GLU A 28 -4.44 5.40 1.22
C GLU A 28 -3.24 5.98 0.48
N LEU A 29 -2.94 5.37 -0.66
CA LEU A 29 -1.84 5.78 -1.53
C LEU A 29 -2.32 5.88 -2.98
N LEU A 30 -3.55 6.38 -3.17
CA LEU A 30 -4.14 6.50 -4.51
C LEU A 30 -3.38 7.53 -5.35
N ASP A 31 -3.27 7.24 -6.63
CA ASP A 31 -2.76 8.20 -7.61
C ASP A 31 -1.37 8.73 -7.27
N ASN A 32 -0.48 7.81 -6.96
CA ASN A 32 0.94 8.11 -6.80
C ASN A 32 1.71 7.46 -7.96
N LYS A 33 3.01 7.36 -7.83
CA LYS A 33 3.88 6.78 -8.85
C LYS A 33 4.70 5.65 -8.27
N LEU A 34 4.08 4.86 -7.41
CA LEU A 34 4.78 3.80 -6.69
C LEU A 34 5.31 2.74 -7.64
N THR A 35 6.54 2.36 -7.41
CA THR A 35 7.19 1.28 -8.15
C THR A 35 7.49 0.09 -7.25
N ASP A 36 7.44 0.28 -5.93
CA ASP A 36 7.74 -0.79 -4.98
C ASP A 36 6.93 -0.55 -3.70
N VAL A 37 6.25 -1.59 -3.26
CA VAL A 37 5.44 -1.52 -2.03
C VAL A 37 5.84 -2.59 -1.02
N LYS A 38 7.01 -3.19 -1.21
CA LYS A 38 7.41 -4.33 -0.40
C LYS A 38 7.50 -3.99 1.10
N GLY A 39 7.94 -2.79 1.43
CA GLY A 39 8.03 -2.37 2.83
C GLY A 39 6.71 -2.41 3.56
N LEU A 40 5.58 -2.32 2.85
CA LEU A 40 4.26 -2.34 3.47
C LEU A 40 3.93 -3.69 4.10
N GLU A 41 4.68 -4.74 3.76
CA GLU A 41 4.50 -6.06 4.36
C GLU A 41 4.71 -6.05 5.87
N LYS A 42 5.41 -5.04 6.37
CA LYS A 42 5.70 -4.92 7.80
C LYS A 42 4.54 -4.34 8.60
N LEU A 43 3.55 -3.78 7.91
CA LEU A 43 2.42 -3.14 8.57
C LEU A 43 1.35 -4.19 8.87
N LYS A 44 1.63 -5.04 9.85
CA LYS A 44 0.81 -6.22 10.13
C LYS A 44 -0.59 -5.91 10.65
N GLN A 45 -0.83 -4.68 11.08
CA GLN A 45 -2.14 -4.30 11.58
C GLN A 45 -3.03 -3.66 10.51
N LEU A 46 -2.53 -3.50 9.29
CA LEU A 46 -3.34 -2.93 8.22
C LEU A 46 -4.57 -3.78 7.95
N LYS A 47 -5.70 -3.10 7.85
CA LYS A 47 -6.97 -3.73 7.46
C LYS A 47 -7.42 -3.27 6.09
N TYR A 48 -7.03 -2.07 5.69
CA TYR A 48 -7.39 -1.51 4.38
C TYR A 48 -6.18 -0.83 3.78
N LEU A 49 -5.89 -1.15 2.54
CA LEU A 49 -4.79 -0.55 1.79
C LEU A 49 -5.27 -0.24 0.39
N ARG A 50 -5.19 1.03 0.01
CA ARG A 50 -5.65 1.48 -1.30
C ARG A 50 -4.46 1.91 -2.15
N LEU A 51 -4.27 1.20 -3.27
CA LEU A 51 -3.13 1.41 -4.16
C LEU A 51 -3.53 1.72 -5.59
N SER A 52 -4.81 1.97 -5.87
CA SER A 52 -5.26 2.27 -7.22
C SER A 52 -4.60 3.54 -7.76
N GLY A 53 -4.40 3.60 -9.06
CA GLY A 53 -3.79 4.78 -9.66
C GLY A 53 -2.28 4.81 -9.59
N ASN A 54 -1.64 3.66 -9.40
CA ASN A 54 -0.18 3.54 -9.40
C ASN A 54 0.20 2.62 -10.57
N PRO A 55 0.26 3.15 -11.79
CA PRO A 55 0.34 2.32 -12.98
C PRO A 55 1.59 1.45 -13.11
N ALA A 56 2.64 1.77 -12.37
CA ALA A 56 3.86 0.95 -12.41
C ALA A 56 3.78 -0.31 -11.54
N LEU A 57 2.78 -0.40 -10.67
CA LEU A 57 2.63 -1.60 -9.84
C LEU A 57 2.08 -2.75 -10.67
N THR A 58 2.65 -3.92 -10.49
CA THR A 58 2.24 -5.11 -11.22
C THR A 58 1.32 -5.97 -10.36
N GLN A 59 0.57 -6.85 -11.02
CA GLN A 59 -0.29 -7.79 -10.31
C GLN A 59 0.54 -8.71 -9.41
N ALA A 60 1.74 -9.09 -9.87
CA ALA A 60 2.61 -9.93 -9.06
C ALA A 60 3.00 -9.28 -7.75
N GLN A 61 3.28 -7.97 -7.79
CA GLN A 61 3.62 -7.22 -6.57
C GLN A 61 2.43 -7.18 -5.62
N ILE A 62 1.24 -6.97 -6.14
CA ILE A 62 0.03 -6.92 -5.33
C ILE A 62 -0.25 -8.29 -4.71
N ASP A 63 -0.10 -9.36 -5.50
CA ASP A 63 -0.33 -10.71 -4.99
C ASP A 63 0.64 -11.05 -3.86
N GLU A 64 1.90 -10.65 -4.01
CA GLU A 64 2.91 -10.90 -3.00
C GLU A 64 2.57 -10.16 -1.70
N LEU A 65 2.14 -8.91 -1.83
CA LEU A 65 1.74 -8.13 -0.69
C LEU A 65 0.51 -8.73 -0.01
N GLN A 66 -0.45 -9.21 -0.80
CA GLN A 66 -1.65 -9.83 -0.26
C GLN A 66 -1.31 -11.09 0.54
N LYS A 67 -0.32 -11.86 0.08
CA LYS A 67 0.11 -13.03 0.83
C LYS A 67 0.74 -12.67 2.17
N ALA A 68 1.47 -11.55 2.19
CA ALA A 68 2.09 -11.10 3.43
C ALA A 68 1.08 -10.52 4.40
N LEU A 69 -0.02 -9.96 3.87
CA LEU A 69 -1.07 -9.33 4.67
C LEU A 69 -2.42 -9.96 4.34
N PRO A 70 -2.62 -11.23 4.71
CA PRO A 70 -3.82 -11.96 4.26
C PRO A 70 -5.14 -11.41 4.79
N LYS A 71 -5.10 -10.66 5.88
CA LYS A 71 -6.33 -10.07 6.44
C LYS A 71 -6.56 -8.64 6.00
N CYS A 72 -5.67 -8.09 5.19
CA CYS A 72 -5.79 -6.73 4.70
C CYS A 72 -6.57 -6.72 3.38
N LYS A 73 -7.54 -5.82 3.29
CA LYS A 73 -8.25 -5.63 2.03
C LYS A 73 -7.44 -4.67 1.17
N ILE A 74 -6.86 -5.17 0.10
CA ILE A 74 -6.02 -4.39 -0.79
C ILE A 74 -6.77 -4.09 -2.07
N THR A 75 -6.90 -2.81 -2.41
CA THR A 75 -7.42 -2.41 -3.72
C THR A 75 -6.25 -1.86 -4.53
N SER A 76 -6.22 -2.18 -5.81
CA SER A 76 -5.12 -1.80 -6.67
C SER A 76 -5.64 -1.44 -8.05
N ASN A 77 -4.72 -1.21 -8.99
CA ASN A 77 -5.10 -0.90 -10.37
C ASN A 77 -5.96 -2.03 -10.94
N PRO A 78 -6.92 -1.69 -11.80
CA PRO A 78 -7.68 -2.73 -12.48
C PRO A 78 -6.75 -3.62 -13.28
N THR A 79 -7.02 -4.91 -13.28
CA THR A 79 -6.27 -5.86 -14.12
C THR A 79 -6.95 -5.95 -15.48
N LYS A 80 -6.14 -6.16 -16.47
CA LYS A 80 -6.63 -6.28 -17.84
C LYS A 80 -6.30 -7.62 -18.41
#